data_5b629558c32bdbe6215a3ce6f80b2cc7
#
_entry.id   5b629558c32bdbe6215a3ce6f80b2cc7
#
_cell.length_a   1.000
_cell.length_b   1.000
_cell.length_c   1.000
_cell.angle_alpha   90.00
_cell.angle_beta   90.00
_cell.angle_gamma   90.00
#
_symmetry.space_group_name_H-M   'P 1'
#
loop_
_entity.id
_entity.type
_entity.pdbx_description
1 polymer ?
#
loop_
_entity_poly.entity_id
_entity_poly.type
_entity_poly.pdbx_seq_one_letter_code
_entity_poly.pdbx_strand_id
1 'polypeptide(L)'
;MDYSSVNTIWVLLGAALVFFMQAGFAMVETGFTRAKNAGNIIMKNLMDFCIGTPTFWIVGFGIMFGAGNGFFGRIGGIASEANYGSSMLPDGVPFWAFLIFQTVFCATAATIVSGSMAERTKFSAYCIYSMVISAVIYPVSGHWIWGGGWLAELGFHDFAGSTAVHMVGGVAALIGAAILGPRIGKYTKDGKARAIPGHSLTLGALGCFILWFCWFGFNGG
;
A
#
# COMPACT_ATOMS: atom_id res chain seq x y z
N MET A 1 20.76 -20.30 8.90
CA MET A 1 21.09 -19.27 7.89
C MET A 1 22.03 -18.28 8.51
N ASP A 2 23.09 -17.92 7.81
CA ASP A 2 23.96 -16.84 8.25
C ASP A 2 23.33 -15.51 7.80
N TYR A 3 22.86 -14.73 8.75
CA TYR A 3 22.28 -13.43 8.47
C TYR A 3 23.36 -12.39 8.17
N SER A 4 23.15 -11.59 7.14
CA SER A 4 24.02 -10.46 6.79
C SER A 4 23.55 -9.21 7.54
N SER A 5 24.38 -8.65 8.39
CA SER A 5 24.09 -7.39 9.08
C SER A 5 23.88 -6.23 8.09
N VAL A 6 24.63 -6.21 6.99
CA VAL A 6 24.52 -5.18 5.95
C VAL A 6 23.17 -5.29 5.25
N ASN A 7 22.79 -6.48 4.79
CA ASN A 7 21.50 -6.70 4.12
C ASN A 7 20.34 -6.39 5.05
N THR A 8 20.44 -6.81 6.32
CA THR A 8 19.41 -6.53 7.34
C THR A 8 19.22 -5.03 7.57
N ILE A 9 20.32 -4.28 7.76
CA ILE A 9 20.25 -2.82 7.95
C ILE A 9 19.70 -2.15 6.71
N TRP A 10 20.12 -2.60 5.52
CA TRP A 10 19.66 -2.04 4.25
C TRP A 10 18.14 -2.19 4.07
N VAL A 11 17.61 -3.39 4.29
CA VAL A 11 16.17 -3.68 4.20
C VAL A 11 15.38 -2.92 5.27
N LEU A 12 15.88 -2.82 6.51
CA LEU A 12 15.23 -2.05 7.56
C LEU A 12 15.22 -0.55 7.28
N LEU A 13 16.29 -0.01 6.70
CA LEU A 13 16.34 1.38 6.25
C LEU A 13 15.33 1.62 5.12
N GLY A 14 15.28 0.71 4.14
CA GLY A 14 14.26 0.72 3.10
C GLY A 14 12.84 0.70 3.68
N ALA A 15 12.58 -0.19 4.64
CA ALA A 15 11.28 -0.26 5.31
C ALA A 15 10.91 1.04 6.04
N ALA A 16 11.86 1.67 6.74
CA ALA A 16 11.63 2.94 7.42
C ALA A 16 11.31 4.07 6.43
N LEU A 17 12.00 4.14 5.30
CA LEU A 17 11.71 5.11 4.25
C LEU A 17 10.32 4.86 3.63
N VAL A 18 9.99 3.62 3.30
CA VAL A 18 8.66 3.29 2.76
C VAL A 18 7.54 3.54 3.78
N PHE A 19 7.77 3.25 5.07
CA PHE A 19 6.83 3.66 6.11
C PHE A 19 6.59 5.18 6.10
N PHE A 20 7.64 5.97 5.95
CA PHE A 20 7.53 7.43 5.90
C PHE A 20 6.80 7.95 4.64
N MET A 21 6.65 7.13 3.59
CA MET A 21 5.78 7.45 2.45
C MET A 21 4.32 7.68 2.88
N GLN A 22 3.84 7.07 3.98
CA GLN A 22 2.49 7.33 4.50
C GLN A 22 2.31 8.82 4.85
N ALA A 23 3.33 9.45 5.45
CA ALA A 23 3.33 10.88 5.71
C ALA A 23 3.35 11.69 4.40
N GLY A 24 4.14 11.26 3.41
CA GLY A 24 4.19 11.87 2.08
C GLY A 24 2.83 11.86 1.39
N PHE A 25 2.16 10.72 1.33
CA PHE A 25 0.79 10.59 0.78
C PHE A 25 -0.20 11.46 1.54
N ALA A 26 -0.18 11.42 2.88
CA ALA A 26 -1.05 12.25 3.70
C ALA A 26 -0.89 13.74 3.39
N MET A 27 0.34 14.22 3.17
CA MET A 27 0.62 15.62 2.84
C MET A 27 0.16 15.98 1.42
N VAL A 28 0.43 15.13 0.42
CA VAL A 28 -0.04 15.35 -0.96
C VAL A 28 -1.56 15.44 -0.99
N GLU A 29 -2.23 14.44 -0.44
CA GLU A 29 -3.69 14.39 -0.45
C GLU A 29 -4.33 15.53 0.33
N THR A 30 -3.79 15.84 1.51
CA THR A 30 -4.26 16.96 2.34
C THR A 30 -4.10 18.30 1.61
N GLY A 31 -2.96 18.51 0.99
CA GLY A 31 -2.69 19.76 0.25
C GLY A 31 -3.64 19.96 -0.93
N PHE A 32 -3.98 18.90 -1.66
CA PHE A 32 -4.84 18.95 -2.84
C PHE A 32 -6.36 18.82 -2.54
N THR A 33 -6.73 18.75 -1.28
CA THR A 33 -8.12 18.74 -0.84
C THR A 33 -8.48 19.98 -0.03
N ARG A 34 -9.76 20.17 0.29
CA ARG A 34 -10.21 21.31 1.09
C ARG A 34 -9.80 21.15 2.55
N ALA A 35 -9.38 22.23 3.21
CA ALA A 35 -8.90 22.25 4.60
C ALA A 35 -9.81 21.53 5.60
N LYS A 36 -11.13 21.60 5.43
CA LYS A 36 -12.10 20.91 6.30
C LYS A 36 -11.98 19.40 6.33
N ASN A 37 -11.30 18.81 5.35
CA ASN A 37 -11.11 17.37 5.24
C ASN A 37 -9.70 16.90 5.66
N ALA A 38 -8.80 17.83 6.00
CA ALA A 38 -7.40 17.54 6.31
C ALA A 38 -7.24 16.44 7.37
N GLY A 39 -7.93 16.58 8.51
CA GLY A 39 -7.89 15.58 9.58
C GLY A 39 -8.38 14.20 9.15
N ASN A 40 -9.47 14.14 8.38
CA ASN A 40 -9.98 12.88 7.86
C ASN A 40 -8.98 12.19 6.92
N ILE A 41 -8.31 12.96 6.07
CA ILE A 41 -7.33 12.44 5.11
C ILE A 41 -6.10 11.91 5.82
N ILE A 42 -5.54 12.68 6.75
CA ILE A 42 -4.38 12.23 7.54
C ILE A 42 -4.73 10.94 8.30
N MET A 43 -5.91 10.89 8.92
CA MET A 43 -6.34 9.69 9.64
C MET A 43 -6.54 8.48 8.73
N LYS A 44 -7.01 8.64 7.50
CA LYS A 44 -7.11 7.52 6.55
C LYS A 44 -5.74 6.93 6.24
N ASN A 45 -4.76 7.77 5.90
CA ASN A 45 -3.40 7.30 5.63
C ASN A 45 -2.76 6.62 6.85
N LEU A 46 -3.01 7.12 8.06
CA LEU A 46 -2.57 6.45 9.28
C LEU A 46 -3.23 5.08 9.46
N MET A 47 -4.55 5.00 9.19
CA MET A 47 -5.30 3.74 9.32
C MET A 47 -4.87 2.68 8.30
N ASP A 48 -4.38 3.05 7.13
CA ASP A 48 -3.83 2.09 6.17
C ASP A 48 -2.67 1.29 6.76
N PHE A 49 -1.83 1.93 7.56
CA PHE A 49 -0.79 1.21 8.28
C PHE A 49 -1.33 0.50 9.54
N CYS A 50 -2.14 1.17 10.36
CA CYS A 50 -2.63 0.61 11.63
C CYS A 50 -3.56 -0.60 11.44
N ILE A 51 -4.40 -0.59 10.42
CA ILE A 51 -5.30 -1.70 10.08
C ILE A 51 -4.58 -2.71 9.18
N GLY A 52 -3.82 -2.22 8.21
CA GLY A 52 -3.10 -3.06 7.24
C GLY A 52 -2.11 -3.99 7.92
N THR A 53 -1.33 -3.49 8.88
CA THR A 53 -0.31 -4.29 9.58
C THR A 53 -0.87 -5.56 10.21
N PRO A 54 -1.80 -5.52 11.18
CA PRO A 54 -2.33 -6.74 11.79
C PRO A 54 -3.10 -7.60 10.78
N THR A 55 -3.81 -7.00 9.85
CA THR A 55 -4.57 -7.72 8.83
C THR A 55 -3.64 -8.50 7.90
N PHE A 56 -2.57 -7.85 7.43
CA PHE A 56 -1.56 -8.48 6.59
C PHE A 56 -0.82 -9.60 7.35
N TRP A 57 -0.46 -9.38 8.61
CA TRP A 57 0.25 -10.38 9.41
C TRP A 57 -0.58 -11.61 9.73
N ILE A 58 -1.89 -11.45 9.95
CA ILE A 58 -2.78 -12.55 10.33
C ILE A 58 -3.25 -13.33 9.09
N VAL A 59 -3.50 -12.64 7.97
CA VAL A 59 -4.12 -13.24 6.78
C VAL A 59 -3.29 -13.03 5.53
N GLY A 60 -2.96 -11.77 5.21
CA GLY A 60 -2.40 -11.38 3.92
C GLY A 60 -1.05 -12.01 3.63
N PHE A 61 -0.15 -12.06 4.60
CA PHE A 61 1.19 -12.62 4.41
C PHE A 61 1.15 -14.08 3.95
N GLY A 62 0.29 -14.88 4.55
CA GLY A 62 0.11 -16.27 4.15
C GLY A 62 -0.42 -16.45 2.74
N ILE A 63 -1.39 -15.60 2.36
CA ILE A 63 -1.94 -15.59 1.00
C ILE A 63 -0.86 -15.18 -0.01
N MET A 64 0.02 -14.24 0.34
CA MET A 64 1.03 -13.71 -0.55
C MET A 64 2.25 -14.61 -0.68
N PHE A 65 2.83 -15.08 0.42
CA PHE A 65 4.13 -15.76 0.48
C PHE A 65 4.06 -17.22 0.97
N GLY A 66 2.90 -17.67 1.43
CA GLY A 66 2.73 -19.06 1.87
C GLY A 66 2.74 -20.04 0.69
N ALA A 67 3.13 -21.27 0.95
CA ALA A 67 3.02 -22.35 -0.02
C ALA A 67 1.54 -22.55 -0.42
N GLY A 68 1.25 -22.59 -1.72
CA GLY A 68 -0.10 -22.63 -2.24
C GLY A 68 -0.15 -23.14 -3.68
N ASN A 69 -1.00 -22.54 -4.48
CA ASN A 69 -1.14 -22.80 -5.91
C ASN A 69 -0.80 -21.54 -6.72
N GLY A 70 -0.93 -21.59 -8.04
CA GLY A 70 -0.60 -20.44 -8.90
C GLY A 70 -1.43 -19.16 -8.64
N PHE A 71 -2.53 -19.22 -7.86
CA PHE A 71 -3.43 -18.08 -7.64
C PHE A 71 -3.33 -17.47 -6.26
N PHE A 72 -3.06 -18.25 -5.22
CA PHE A 72 -2.88 -17.77 -3.85
C PHE A 72 -2.09 -18.78 -3.02
N GLY A 73 -1.43 -18.27 -1.99
CA GLY A 73 -0.70 -19.07 -1.03
C GLY A 73 -1.59 -19.66 0.06
N ARG A 74 -1.00 -19.92 1.22
CA ARG A 74 -1.69 -20.57 2.35
C ARG A 74 -2.62 -19.58 3.06
N ILE A 75 -3.86 -19.98 3.28
CA ILE A 75 -4.79 -19.26 4.14
C ILE A 75 -4.62 -19.73 5.58
N GLY A 76 -4.23 -18.82 6.49
CA GLY A 76 -4.14 -19.07 7.93
C GLY A 76 -2.71 -19.19 8.47
N GLY A 77 -2.58 -18.87 9.75
CA GLY A 77 -1.31 -18.76 10.46
C GLY A 77 -0.78 -17.33 10.48
N ILE A 78 -0.46 -16.86 11.70
CA ILE A 78 0.16 -15.54 11.86
C ILE A 78 1.55 -15.54 11.22
N ALA A 79 1.92 -14.45 10.56
CA ALA A 79 3.23 -14.27 9.94
C ALA A 79 4.34 -14.48 10.97
N SER A 80 5.09 -15.56 10.81
CA SER A 80 6.24 -15.90 11.64
C SER A 80 7.13 -16.91 10.90
N GLU A 81 8.40 -16.93 11.23
CA GLU A 81 9.33 -17.89 10.67
C GLU A 81 8.93 -19.35 11.01
N ALA A 82 8.35 -19.56 12.19
CA ALA A 82 7.85 -20.88 12.60
C ALA A 82 6.71 -21.40 11.71
N ASN A 83 5.87 -20.51 11.16
CA ASN A 83 4.74 -20.89 10.32
C ASN A 83 5.09 -20.99 8.83
N TYR A 84 6.03 -20.18 8.35
CA TYR A 84 6.30 -20.02 6.92
C TYR A 84 7.72 -20.43 6.51
N GLY A 85 8.61 -20.65 7.47
CA GLY A 85 10.01 -20.96 7.18
C GLY A 85 10.74 -19.77 6.57
N SER A 86 11.80 -20.06 5.83
CA SER A 86 12.72 -19.06 5.31
C SER A 86 12.95 -19.14 3.79
N SER A 87 12.22 -20.02 3.09
CA SER A 87 12.43 -20.25 1.66
C SER A 87 12.07 -19.06 0.75
N MET A 88 11.21 -18.15 1.23
CA MET A 88 10.84 -16.93 0.52
C MET A 88 11.77 -15.74 0.83
N LEU A 89 12.68 -15.89 1.78
CA LEU A 89 13.54 -14.78 2.22
C LEU A 89 14.67 -14.54 1.23
N PRO A 90 15.01 -13.28 0.96
CA PRO A 90 16.25 -12.94 0.28
C PRO A 90 17.47 -13.40 1.10
N ASP A 91 18.57 -13.68 0.40
CA ASP A 91 19.81 -14.16 1.05
C ASP A 91 20.29 -13.21 2.16
N GLY A 92 20.51 -13.78 3.33
CA GLY A 92 21.03 -13.07 4.50
C GLY A 92 20.05 -12.10 5.17
N VAL A 93 18.75 -12.07 4.77
CA VAL A 93 17.72 -11.20 5.37
C VAL A 93 16.89 -11.98 6.39
N PRO A 94 16.79 -11.52 7.66
CA PRO A 94 15.95 -12.16 8.67
C PRO A 94 14.46 -12.03 8.35
N PHE A 95 13.66 -13.01 8.77
CA PHE A 95 12.22 -13.04 8.56
C PHE A 95 11.53 -11.73 8.97
N TRP A 96 11.85 -11.18 10.15
CA TRP A 96 11.21 -9.97 10.66
C TRP A 96 11.56 -8.70 9.85
N ALA A 97 12.78 -8.63 9.31
CA ALA A 97 13.17 -7.53 8.42
C ALA A 97 12.42 -7.62 7.08
N PHE A 98 12.32 -8.81 6.52
CA PHE A 98 11.50 -9.05 5.33
C PHE A 98 10.01 -8.74 5.58
N LEU A 99 9.46 -9.25 6.70
CA LEU A 99 8.05 -9.03 7.04
C LEU A 99 7.69 -7.56 7.16
N ILE A 100 8.49 -6.76 7.90
CA ILE A 100 8.18 -5.32 8.03
C ILE A 100 8.31 -4.59 6.69
N PHE A 101 9.27 -4.95 5.85
CA PHE A 101 9.41 -4.37 4.52
C PHE A 101 8.19 -4.67 3.64
N GLN A 102 7.73 -5.91 3.61
CA GLN A 102 6.50 -6.30 2.89
C GLN A 102 5.23 -5.66 3.47
N THR A 103 5.20 -5.43 4.79
CA THR A 103 4.08 -4.77 5.46
C THR A 103 3.90 -3.32 5.00
N VAL A 104 4.99 -2.56 4.88
CA VAL A 104 4.91 -1.16 4.44
C VAL A 104 4.55 -1.04 2.94
N PHE A 105 4.86 -2.05 2.13
CA PHE A 105 4.39 -2.16 0.75
C PHE A 105 2.87 -2.41 0.69
N CYS A 106 2.35 -3.28 1.54
CA CYS A 106 0.91 -3.50 1.68
C CYS A 106 0.17 -2.20 2.05
N ALA A 107 0.67 -1.47 3.05
CA ALA A 107 0.11 -0.19 3.45
C ALA A 107 0.16 0.84 2.31
N THR A 108 1.22 0.83 1.49
CA THR A 108 1.34 1.71 0.32
C THR A 108 0.28 1.38 -0.73
N ALA A 109 0.02 0.11 -1.03
CA ALA A 109 -1.03 -0.30 -1.97
C ALA A 109 -2.42 0.20 -1.52
N ALA A 110 -2.72 0.14 -0.21
CA ALA A 110 -3.96 0.66 0.35
C ALA A 110 -4.04 2.18 0.25
N THR A 111 -2.97 2.88 0.60
CA THR A 111 -2.92 4.35 0.64
C THR A 111 -3.06 5.01 -0.74
N ILE A 112 -2.58 4.39 -1.83
CA ILE A 112 -2.72 4.90 -3.20
C ILE A 112 -4.19 5.20 -3.56
N VAL A 113 -5.13 4.44 -3.02
CA VAL A 113 -6.57 4.62 -3.26
C VAL A 113 -7.16 5.83 -2.53
N SER A 114 -6.57 6.21 -1.40
CA SER A 114 -7.09 7.21 -0.48
C SER A 114 -7.43 8.54 -1.18
N GLY A 115 -6.52 9.06 -1.99
CA GLY A 115 -6.71 10.32 -2.72
C GLY A 115 -7.89 10.30 -3.70
N SER A 116 -8.10 9.17 -4.40
CA SER A 116 -9.20 9.02 -5.34
C SER A 116 -10.57 9.05 -4.69
N MET A 117 -10.66 8.62 -3.44
CA MET A 117 -11.90 8.56 -2.64
C MET A 117 -12.05 9.76 -1.70
N ALA A 118 -11.09 10.70 -1.71
CA ALA A 118 -11.06 11.86 -0.83
C ALA A 118 -12.33 12.71 -0.95
N GLU A 119 -12.78 13.27 0.20
CA GLU A 119 -13.92 14.18 0.35
C GLU A 119 -15.31 13.57 0.08
N ARG A 120 -15.43 12.27 -0.19
CA ARG A 120 -16.69 11.60 -0.56
C ARG A 120 -16.87 10.20 0.01
N THR A 121 -15.92 9.74 0.84
CA THR A 121 -15.99 8.42 1.49
C THR A 121 -16.17 8.58 2.98
N LYS A 122 -17.05 7.77 3.57
CA LYS A 122 -17.18 7.67 5.03
C LYS A 122 -15.92 7.02 5.60
N PHE A 123 -15.43 7.54 6.72
CA PHE A 123 -14.21 7.02 7.36
C PHE A 123 -14.29 5.53 7.70
N SER A 124 -15.41 5.08 8.27
CA SER A 124 -15.62 3.66 8.59
C SER A 124 -15.61 2.75 7.36
N ALA A 125 -16.19 3.19 6.24
CA ALA A 125 -16.16 2.45 4.98
C ALA A 125 -14.71 2.36 4.44
N TYR A 126 -13.93 3.42 4.63
CA TYR A 126 -12.51 3.41 4.26
C TYR A 126 -11.70 2.41 5.11
N CYS A 127 -11.94 2.34 6.42
CA CYS A 127 -11.30 1.36 7.29
C CYS A 127 -11.60 -0.10 6.85
N ILE A 128 -12.84 -0.38 6.46
CA ILE A 128 -13.22 -1.70 5.93
C ILE A 128 -12.50 -1.97 4.59
N TYR A 129 -12.44 -0.98 3.72
CA TYR A 129 -11.70 -1.06 2.46
C TYR A 129 -10.22 -1.39 2.71
N SER A 130 -9.55 -0.65 3.62
CA SER A 130 -8.15 -0.85 3.97
C SER A 130 -7.90 -2.28 4.51
N MET A 131 -8.83 -2.81 5.29
CA MET A 131 -8.78 -4.21 5.75
C MET A 131 -8.87 -5.19 4.58
N VAL A 132 -9.82 -5.00 3.65
CA VAL A 132 -10.04 -5.92 2.52
C VAL A 132 -8.85 -5.90 1.54
N ILE A 133 -8.31 -4.72 1.24
CA ILE A 133 -7.15 -4.64 0.34
C ILE A 133 -5.93 -5.31 0.96
N SER A 134 -5.71 -5.14 2.27
CA SER A 134 -4.57 -5.72 2.99
C SER A 134 -4.70 -7.23 3.24
N ALA A 135 -5.93 -7.73 3.40
CA ALA A 135 -6.19 -9.15 3.64
C ALA A 135 -6.18 -9.99 2.36
N VAL A 136 -6.71 -9.44 1.26
CA VAL A 136 -7.07 -10.24 0.08
C VAL A 136 -6.53 -9.65 -1.22
N ILE A 137 -6.91 -8.42 -1.59
CA ILE A 137 -6.68 -7.90 -2.94
C ILE A 137 -5.18 -7.79 -3.23
N TYR A 138 -4.44 -7.09 -2.37
CA TYR A 138 -2.99 -6.94 -2.50
C TYR A 138 -2.25 -8.28 -2.35
N PRO A 139 -2.54 -9.11 -1.33
CA PRO A 139 -1.85 -10.39 -1.18
C PRO A 139 -2.06 -11.37 -2.33
N VAL A 140 -3.26 -11.46 -2.88
CA VAL A 140 -3.55 -12.35 -4.02
C VAL A 140 -2.77 -11.92 -5.26
N SER A 141 -2.84 -10.63 -5.62
CA SER A 141 -2.09 -10.15 -6.78
C SER A 141 -0.57 -10.15 -6.54
N GLY A 142 -0.14 -9.89 -5.31
CA GLY A 142 1.26 -10.01 -4.91
C GLY A 142 1.78 -11.44 -4.98
N HIS A 143 0.94 -12.43 -4.67
CA HIS A 143 1.28 -13.85 -4.84
C HIS A 143 1.55 -14.18 -6.30
N TRP A 144 0.73 -13.69 -7.23
CA TRP A 144 0.94 -13.93 -8.66
C TRP A 144 2.31 -13.49 -9.15
N ILE A 145 2.88 -12.45 -8.55
CA ILE A 145 4.09 -11.77 -9.03
C ILE A 145 5.32 -12.13 -8.18
N TRP A 146 5.22 -12.04 -6.86
CA TRP A 146 6.34 -12.21 -5.92
C TRP A 146 6.23 -13.47 -5.06
N GLY A 147 5.04 -14.05 -4.94
CA GLY A 147 4.80 -15.26 -4.15
C GLY A 147 5.00 -16.57 -4.91
N GLY A 148 5.54 -16.53 -6.13
CA GLY A 148 5.72 -17.74 -6.95
C GLY A 148 4.45 -18.20 -7.67
N GLY A 149 3.44 -17.31 -7.87
CA GLY A 149 2.22 -17.62 -8.57
C GLY A 149 2.36 -17.58 -10.10
N TRP A 150 1.23 -17.71 -10.80
CA TRP A 150 1.15 -17.96 -12.24
C TRP A 150 1.85 -16.92 -13.12
N LEU A 151 1.88 -15.63 -12.72
CA LEU A 151 2.61 -14.61 -13.48
C LEU A 151 4.13 -14.78 -13.35
N ALA A 152 4.62 -15.10 -12.14
CA ALA A 152 6.02 -15.40 -11.92
C ALA A 152 6.47 -16.63 -12.73
N GLU A 153 5.63 -17.68 -12.77
CA GLU A 153 5.88 -18.90 -13.57
C GLU A 153 5.95 -18.60 -15.07
N LEU A 154 5.19 -17.60 -15.56
CA LEU A 154 5.28 -17.11 -16.95
C LEU A 154 6.49 -16.21 -17.22
N GLY A 155 7.32 -15.93 -16.21
CA GLY A 155 8.49 -15.05 -16.33
C GLY A 155 8.16 -13.56 -16.23
N PHE A 156 6.99 -13.19 -15.71
CA PHE A 156 6.65 -11.79 -15.44
C PHE A 156 7.58 -11.23 -14.34
N HIS A 157 8.17 -10.08 -14.61
CA HIS A 157 9.09 -9.43 -13.70
C HIS A 157 8.57 -8.07 -13.26
N ASP A 158 8.42 -7.88 -11.97
CA ASP A 158 8.14 -6.61 -11.31
C ASP A 158 9.19 -6.37 -10.22
N PHE A 159 10.12 -5.45 -10.48
CA PHE A 159 11.25 -5.23 -9.59
C PHE A 159 10.83 -4.66 -8.24
N ALA A 160 10.08 -3.55 -8.24
CA ALA A 160 9.79 -2.80 -7.02
C ALA A 160 8.31 -2.56 -6.74
N GLY A 161 7.38 -3.19 -7.49
CA GLY A 161 5.96 -3.09 -7.22
C GLY A 161 5.18 -2.12 -8.12
N SER A 162 5.67 -1.85 -9.33
CA SER A 162 4.87 -1.09 -10.32
C SER A 162 3.52 -1.74 -10.55
N THR A 163 3.48 -3.08 -10.63
CA THR A 163 2.25 -3.86 -10.78
C THR A 163 1.72 -4.31 -9.43
N ALA A 164 2.55 -4.97 -8.62
CA ALA A 164 2.14 -5.58 -7.36
C ALA A 164 1.56 -4.56 -6.36
N VAL A 165 2.06 -3.33 -6.36
CA VAL A 165 1.62 -2.27 -5.44
C VAL A 165 0.83 -1.18 -6.17
N HIS A 166 1.47 -0.50 -7.15
CA HIS A 166 0.91 0.71 -7.74
C HIS A 166 -0.26 0.43 -8.69
N MET A 167 -0.17 -0.58 -9.55
CA MET A 167 -1.30 -0.93 -10.41
C MET A 167 -2.49 -1.46 -9.60
N VAL A 168 -2.23 -2.26 -8.55
CA VAL A 168 -3.28 -2.75 -7.64
C VAL A 168 -4.00 -1.57 -6.98
N GLY A 169 -3.25 -0.64 -6.40
CA GLY A 169 -3.80 0.59 -5.83
C GLY A 169 -4.52 1.43 -6.87
N GLY A 170 -3.96 1.59 -8.07
CA GLY A 170 -4.53 2.36 -9.16
C GLY A 170 -5.86 1.79 -9.69
N VAL A 171 -5.94 0.47 -9.89
CA VAL A 171 -7.18 -0.21 -10.30
C VAL A 171 -8.27 -0.10 -9.23
N ALA A 172 -7.90 -0.33 -7.97
CA ALA A 172 -8.83 -0.16 -6.84
C ALA A 172 -9.30 1.31 -6.72
N ALA A 173 -8.40 2.28 -6.98
CA ALA A 173 -8.73 3.70 -7.02
C ALA A 173 -9.73 4.04 -8.13
N LEU A 174 -9.52 3.48 -9.33
CA LEU A 174 -10.44 3.66 -10.46
C LEU A 174 -11.83 3.15 -10.14
N ILE A 175 -11.93 1.92 -9.62
CA ILE A 175 -13.21 1.30 -9.24
C ILE A 175 -13.88 2.09 -8.11
N GLY A 176 -13.13 2.44 -7.06
CA GLY A 176 -13.63 3.23 -5.95
C GLY A 176 -14.15 4.60 -6.38
N ALA A 177 -13.41 5.29 -7.27
CA ALA A 177 -13.83 6.57 -7.83
C ALA A 177 -15.10 6.45 -8.69
N ALA A 178 -15.21 5.39 -9.49
CA ALA A 178 -16.38 5.13 -10.34
C ALA A 178 -17.64 4.86 -9.50
N ILE A 179 -17.52 4.05 -8.44
CA ILE A 179 -18.65 3.72 -7.55
C ILE A 179 -19.11 4.96 -6.75
N LEU A 180 -18.17 5.75 -6.23
CA LEU A 180 -18.48 6.93 -5.42
C LEU A 180 -19.03 8.11 -6.23
N GLY A 181 -18.73 8.15 -7.51
CA GLY A 181 -19.09 9.26 -8.38
C GLY A 181 -18.33 10.55 -8.07
N PRO A 182 -18.72 11.70 -8.61
CA PRO A 182 -18.05 12.97 -8.40
C PRO A 182 -18.27 13.54 -6.99
N ARG A 183 -17.34 14.40 -6.55
CA ARG A 183 -17.51 15.17 -5.29
C ARG A 183 -18.75 16.06 -5.37
N ILE A 184 -19.44 16.22 -4.25
CA ILE A 184 -20.60 17.12 -4.15
C ILE A 184 -20.19 18.55 -4.57
N GLY A 185 -20.92 19.11 -5.53
CA GLY A 185 -20.64 20.44 -6.08
C GLY A 185 -19.60 20.47 -7.21
N LYS A 186 -19.07 19.32 -7.66
CA LYS A 186 -18.16 19.23 -8.80
C LYS A 186 -18.79 19.70 -10.12
N TYR A 187 -20.06 19.42 -10.30
CA TYR A 187 -20.81 19.82 -11.50
C TYR A 187 -22.00 20.71 -11.12
N THR A 188 -22.32 21.66 -11.98
CA THR A 188 -23.55 22.46 -11.92
C THR A 188 -24.75 21.63 -12.36
N LYS A 189 -25.96 22.15 -12.19
CA LYS A 189 -27.19 21.52 -12.73
C LYS A 189 -27.15 21.36 -14.23
N ASP A 190 -26.44 22.24 -14.93
CA ASP A 190 -26.25 22.23 -16.39
C ASP A 190 -25.05 21.37 -16.83
N GLY A 191 -24.48 20.55 -15.93
CA GLY A 191 -23.38 19.63 -16.22
C GLY A 191 -21.99 20.27 -16.35
N LYS A 192 -21.84 21.59 -16.12
CA LYS A 192 -20.55 22.28 -16.20
C LYS A 192 -19.69 21.98 -14.98
N ALA A 193 -18.41 21.63 -15.21
CA ALA A 193 -17.47 21.35 -14.15
C ALA A 193 -17.09 22.62 -13.37
N ARG A 194 -17.02 22.52 -12.05
CA ARG A 194 -16.50 23.55 -11.13
C ARG A 194 -15.15 23.14 -10.58
N ALA A 195 -14.25 24.12 -10.43
CA ALA A 195 -12.99 23.91 -9.72
C ALA A 195 -13.27 23.67 -8.22
N ILE A 196 -12.59 22.66 -7.65
CA ILE A 196 -12.53 22.43 -6.22
C ILE A 196 -11.04 22.43 -5.84
N PRO A 197 -10.42 23.60 -5.65
CA PRO A 197 -9.00 23.72 -5.42
C PRO A 197 -8.62 23.13 -4.05
N GLY A 198 -7.40 22.58 -3.97
CA GLY A 198 -6.77 22.23 -2.71
C GLY A 198 -6.48 23.48 -1.88
N HIS A 199 -6.34 23.30 -0.56
CA HIS A 199 -6.12 24.44 0.33
C HIS A 199 -4.64 24.84 0.48
N SER A 200 -3.69 23.95 0.12
CA SER A 200 -2.26 24.21 0.28
C SER A 200 -1.43 23.46 -0.75
N LEU A 201 -1.14 24.12 -1.87
CA LEU A 201 -0.26 23.56 -2.91
C LEU A 201 1.17 23.33 -2.38
N THR A 202 1.62 24.17 -1.45
CA THR A 202 2.95 24.02 -0.82
C THR A 202 3.03 22.75 0.02
N LEU A 203 1.98 22.39 0.77
CA LEU A 203 1.91 21.11 1.50
C LEU A 203 1.91 19.93 0.53
N GLY A 204 1.15 20.02 -0.57
CA GLY A 204 1.16 19.01 -1.62
C GLY A 204 2.54 18.82 -2.24
N ALA A 205 3.23 19.92 -2.56
CA ALA A 205 4.59 19.87 -3.10
C ALA A 205 5.59 19.26 -2.11
N LEU A 206 5.52 19.61 -0.83
CA LEU A 206 6.36 19.01 0.20
C LEU A 206 6.12 17.53 0.33
N GLY A 207 4.86 17.08 0.27
CA GLY A 207 4.53 15.67 0.22
C GLY A 207 5.16 14.93 -0.96
N CYS A 208 5.20 15.54 -2.14
CA CYS A 208 5.90 14.99 -3.31
C CYS A 208 7.40 14.83 -3.06
N PHE A 209 8.07 15.79 -2.44
CA PHE A 209 9.49 15.66 -2.07
C PHE A 209 9.74 14.52 -1.09
N ILE A 210 8.87 14.36 -0.09
CA ILE A 210 8.95 13.25 0.88
C ILE A 210 8.78 11.92 0.14
N LEU A 211 7.77 11.79 -0.71
CA LEU A 211 7.57 10.57 -1.50
C LEU A 211 8.78 10.27 -2.37
N TRP A 212 9.33 11.26 -3.05
CA TRP A 212 10.51 11.08 -3.90
C TRP A 212 11.72 10.60 -3.11
N PHE A 213 12.01 11.25 -1.98
CA PHE A 213 13.10 10.80 -1.10
C PHE A 213 12.89 9.37 -0.60
N CYS A 214 11.69 9.05 -0.15
CA CYS A 214 11.36 7.71 0.34
C CYS A 214 11.39 6.64 -0.76
N TRP A 215 11.26 7.04 -2.03
CA TRP A 215 11.32 6.12 -3.16
C TRP A 215 12.70 5.47 -3.34
N PHE A 216 13.75 6.10 -2.85
CA PHE A 216 15.07 5.45 -2.77
C PHE A 216 15.03 4.20 -1.88
N GLY A 217 14.25 4.21 -0.81
CA GLY A 217 14.00 3.02 0.01
C GLY A 217 13.04 2.04 -0.65
N PHE A 218 12.02 2.53 -1.38
CA PHE A 218 11.05 1.69 -2.07
C PHE A 218 11.70 0.82 -3.15
N ASN A 219 12.59 1.39 -3.95
CA ASN A 219 13.28 0.67 -5.01
C ASN A 219 14.62 0.07 -4.57
N GLY A 220 15.23 0.56 -3.51
CA GLY A 220 16.55 0.13 -3.06
C GLY A 220 16.55 -0.94 -1.98
N GLY A 221 15.47 -1.06 -1.26
CA GLY A 221 15.31 -2.07 -0.19
C GLY A 221 14.77 -3.38 -0.71
#